data_d8aeb6247e6407e0d1471abb2105eb07
#
_entry.id   d8aeb6247e6407e0d1471abb2105eb07
#
_cell.length_a   1.000
_cell.length_b   1.000
_cell.length_c   1.000
_cell.angle_alpha   90.00
_cell.angle_beta   90.00
_cell.angle_gamma   90.00
#
_symmetry.space_group_name_H-M   'P 1'
#
loop_
_entity.id
_entity.type
_entity.pdbx_description
1 polymer ?
#
loop_
_entity_poly.entity_id
_entity_poly.type
_entity_poly.pdbx_seq_one_letter_code
_entity_poly.pdbx_strand_id
1 'polypeptide(L)'
;MRGIHLRRIAFLHMGLRPLWLKCIHKLGAARAAQGFSAVEITPTHLTGVAVGKPRHKGGLPLVLKIGSVAKNDARPDKAFAELAAQINVRNTRWVLLPLREDYRVSVMPEPAVPSAEIAQSVRWQLAPTLDFAIDDAVIAHMAIPTATRQPDQPQELYVIAARAETMRAYAQQCRAARLQLAAIDIHETAQRNIATLAVAPAQGIGMVSFGREHVQITFSWQGELYLDRLIAESLASFNGQPERRDVITARVLLQVQRSIDALRESMPFIPLERILVAGAPADFCAQLSQSITEEVQPLKLETLFDLSLVPELHDPALAIDYLPVLGAAVRGMDNIA
;
A
#
# COMPACT_ATOMS: atom_id res chain seq x y z
N MET A 1 10.92 -25.83 6.88
CA MET A 1 10.81 -24.63 6.06
C MET A 1 9.47 -24.71 5.32
N ARG A 2 8.43 -24.11 5.87
CA ARG A 2 7.10 -24.07 5.24
C ARG A 2 6.91 -22.68 4.69
N GLY A 3 6.64 -22.57 3.38
CA GLY A 3 6.46 -21.32 2.68
C GLY A 3 5.28 -20.54 3.26
N ILE A 4 5.52 -19.29 3.56
CA ILE A 4 4.51 -18.32 4.00
C ILE A 4 3.59 -18.07 2.81
N HIS A 5 2.35 -18.55 2.89
CA HIS A 5 1.31 -18.26 1.91
C HIS A 5 0.80 -16.84 2.14
N LEU A 6 1.29 -15.89 1.37
CA LEU A 6 0.61 -14.60 1.18
C LEU A 6 -0.83 -14.88 0.72
N ARG A 7 -1.80 -14.70 1.63
CA ARG A 7 -3.22 -14.81 1.31
C ARG A 7 -3.60 -13.68 0.36
N ARG A 8 -4.01 -14.06 -0.84
CA ARG A 8 -4.45 -13.18 -1.91
C ARG A 8 -5.74 -12.45 -1.48
N ILE A 9 -5.81 -11.17 -1.77
CA ILE A 9 -7.08 -10.43 -1.75
C ILE A 9 -8.05 -11.15 -2.68
N ALA A 10 -9.14 -11.69 -2.12
CA ALA A 10 -10.14 -12.42 -2.90
C ALA A 10 -11.21 -11.42 -3.40
N PHE A 11 -11.23 -11.18 -4.71
CA PHE A 11 -12.32 -10.43 -5.36
C PHE A 11 -13.49 -11.36 -5.63
N LEU A 12 -14.68 -11.02 -5.18
CA LEU A 12 -15.88 -11.85 -5.33
C LEU A 12 -16.79 -11.44 -6.46
N HIS A 13 -17.35 -12.47 -7.07
CA HIS A 13 -18.26 -12.42 -8.20
C HIS A 13 -19.72 -12.35 -7.77
N MET A 14 -20.52 -11.50 -8.41
CA MET A 14 -21.92 -11.75 -8.70
C MET A 14 -22.22 -11.52 -10.19
N GLY A 15 -22.71 -12.54 -10.84
CA GLY A 15 -23.71 -12.59 -11.90
C GLY A 15 -23.39 -12.05 -13.30
N LEU A 16 -22.41 -11.25 -13.52
CA LEU A 16 -21.93 -10.84 -14.84
C LEU A 16 -20.42 -10.96 -14.82
N ARG A 17 -19.88 -12.04 -15.44
CA ARG A 17 -18.43 -12.24 -15.59
C ARG A 17 -17.86 -11.13 -16.48
N PRO A 18 -17.36 -10.03 -15.94
CA PRO A 18 -16.64 -9.08 -16.77
C PRO A 18 -15.33 -9.73 -17.21
N LEU A 19 -15.00 -9.62 -18.50
CA LEU A 19 -13.83 -10.23 -19.13
C LEU A 19 -12.50 -9.92 -18.40
N TRP A 20 -12.44 -8.86 -17.62
CA TRP A 20 -11.25 -8.45 -16.90
C TRP A 20 -10.92 -9.28 -15.65
N LEU A 21 -11.90 -9.94 -15.02
CA LEU A 21 -11.67 -10.87 -13.91
C LEU A 21 -11.12 -12.21 -14.36
N LYS A 22 -11.28 -12.58 -15.65
CA LYS A 22 -10.63 -13.77 -16.22
C LYS A 22 -9.12 -13.62 -16.37
N CYS A 23 -8.59 -12.41 -16.39
CA CYS A 23 -7.14 -12.17 -16.47
C CYS A 23 -6.39 -12.54 -15.19
N ILE A 24 -7.08 -12.66 -14.04
CA ILE A 24 -6.42 -12.98 -12.77
C ILE A 24 -6.21 -14.50 -12.58
N HIS A 25 -7.01 -15.36 -13.21
CA HIS A 25 -6.98 -16.82 -12.99
C HIS A 25 -6.36 -17.68 -14.09
N LYS A 26 -6.06 -17.13 -15.28
CA LYS A 26 -5.44 -17.89 -16.39
C LYS A 26 -4.30 -17.07 -17.02
N LEU A 27 -3.23 -16.87 -16.29
CA LEU A 27 -1.95 -16.57 -16.91
C LEU A 27 -1.10 -17.84 -16.80
N GLY A 28 -1.30 -18.71 -17.78
CA GLY A 28 -0.34 -19.73 -18.12
C GLY A 28 1.03 -19.12 -18.35
N ALA A 29 2.08 -19.90 -18.17
CA ALA A 29 3.50 -19.62 -18.25
C ALA A 29 3.90 -18.62 -19.36
N ALA A 30 3.53 -17.35 -19.21
CA ALA A 30 4.15 -16.26 -19.92
C ALA A 30 5.54 -16.07 -19.31
N ARG A 31 6.58 -15.94 -20.15
CA ARG A 31 7.96 -15.63 -19.78
C ARG A 31 8.01 -14.81 -18.52
N ALA A 32 8.70 -15.31 -17.49
CA ALA A 32 8.79 -14.69 -16.17
C ALA A 32 9.02 -13.19 -16.32
N ALA A 33 8.07 -12.39 -15.81
CA ALA A 33 8.17 -10.95 -15.87
C ALA A 33 9.51 -10.54 -15.22
N GLN A 34 10.27 -9.67 -15.88
CA GLN A 34 11.58 -9.25 -15.37
C GLN A 34 11.46 -8.33 -14.16
N GLY A 35 10.23 -7.92 -13.80
CA GLY A 35 9.93 -7.05 -12.68
C GLY A 35 8.47 -6.60 -12.68
N PHE A 36 8.17 -5.66 -11.78
CA PHE A 36 6.87 -5.01 -11.68
C PHE A 36 7.04 -3.51 -11.86
N SER A 37 6.04 -2.89 -12.50
CA SER A 37 5.89 -1.44 -12.53
C SER A 37 4.67 -1.05 -11.72
N ALA A 38 4.67 0.13 -11.15
CA ALA A 38 3.49 0.67 -10.50
C ALA A 38 3.22 2.08 -10.97
N VAL A 39 1.97 2.47 -10.89
CA VAL A 39 1.50 3.85 -11.12
C VAL A 39 0.58 4.25 -9.99
N GLU A 40 0.81 5.41 -9.43
CA GLU A 40 -0.07 6.07 -8.47
C GLU A 40 -0.78 7.24 -9.15
N ILE A 41 -2.07 7.34 -8.88
CA ILE A 41 -2.86 8.50 -9.27
C ILE A 41 -2.94 9.42 -8.06
N THR A 42 -2.39 10.62 -8.20
CA THR A 42 -2.56 11.70 -7.22
C THR A 42 -3.55 12.75 -7.74
N PRO A 43 -3.99 13.72 -6.94
CA PRO A 43 -4.86 14.79 -7.45
C PRO A 43 -4.29 15.56 -8.63
N THR A 44 -2.96 15.69 -8.71
CA THR A 44 -2.28 16.55 -9.69
C THR A 44 -1.38 15.81 -10.68
N HIS A 45 -0.93 14.60 -10.35
CA HIS A 45 0.06 13.86 -11.15
C HIS A 45 -0.27 12.38 -11.24
N LEU A 46 0.35 11.72 -12.22
CA LEU A 46 0.59 10.28 -12.25
C LEU A 46 2.07 10.06 -11.93
N THR A 47 2.36 9.33 -10.88
CA THR A 47 3.73 8.96 -10.49
C THR A 47 3.95 7.49 -10.78
N GLY A 48 5.08 7.12 -11.37
CA GLY A 48 5.33 5.74 -11.76
C GLY A 48 6.74 5.28 -11.51
N VAL A 49 6.90 3.97 -11.30
CA VAL A 49 8.18 3.30 -11.10
C VAL A 49 8.22 1.96 -11.82
N ALA A 50 9.41 1.55 -12.25
CA ALA A 50 9.69 0.17 -12.61
C ALA A 50 10.76 -0.40 -11.68
N VAL A 51 10.47 -1.55 -11.08
CA VAL A 51 11.39 -2.28 -10.19
C VAL A 51 11.68 -3.65 -10.79
N GLY A 52 12.96 -3.95 -10.97
CA GLY A 52 13.47 -5.22 -11.46
C GLY A 52 13.90 -6.14 -10.33
N LYS A 53 14.24 -7.38 -10.71
CA LYS A 53 14.81 -8.35 -9.77
C LYS A 53 16.17 -7.89 -9.26
N PRO A 54 16.57 -8.33 -8.07
CA PRO A 54 17.95 -8.17 -7.61
C PRO A 54 18.97 -8.68 -8.65
N ARG A 55 20.10 -8.00 -8.77
CA ARG A 55 21.17 -8.39 -9.69
C ARG A 55 21.85 -9.70 -9.31
N HIS A 56 21.77 -10.04 -8.02
CA HIS A 56 22.30 -11.29 -7.46
C HIS A 56 21.37 -11.80 -6.34
N LYS A 57 21.50 -13.08 -6.02
CA LYS A 57 20.69 -13.70 -4.97
C LYS A 57 20.98 -13.03 -3.62
N GLY A 58 19.92 -12.61 -2.92
CA GLY A 58 20.02 -11.86 -1.66
C GLY A 58 20.35 -10.37 -1.83
N GLY A 59 20.42 -9.86 -3.06
CA GLY A 59 20.56 -8.42 -3.32
C GLY A 59 19.25 -7.66 -3.16
N LEU A 60 19.36 -6.32 -3.21
CA LEU A 60 18.21 -5.44 -3.14
C LEU A 60 17.44 -5.38 -4.48
N PRO A 61 16.12 -5.19 -4.47
CA PRO A 61 15.33 -4.90 -5.66
C PRO A 61 15.91 -3.69 -6.41
N LEU A 62 16.10 -3.80 -7.73
CA LEU A 62 16.72 -2.76 -8.54
C LEU A 62 15.64 -1.79 -9.03
N VAL A 63 15.71 -0.52 -8.67
CA VAL A 63 14.85 0.50 -9.28
C VAL A 63 15.39 0.81 -10.68
N LEU A 64 14.62 0.42 -11.71
CA LEU A 64 15.03 0.54 -13.11
C LEU A 64 14.77 1.93 -13.65
N LYS A 65 13.64 2.52 -13.29
CA LYS A 65 13.19 3.81 -13.80
C LYS A 65 12.09 4.41 -12.95
N ILE A 66 12.05 5.74 -12.91
CA ILE A 66 10.97 6.52 -12.32
C ILE A 66 10.43 7.52 -13.35
N GLY A 67 9.22 8.02 -13.13
CA GLY A 67 8.61 9.03 -13.96
C GLY A 67 7.44 9.71 -13.26
N SER A 68 7.15 10.95 -13.65
CA SER A 68 5.99 11.68 -13.17
C SER A 68 5.43 12.54 -14.30
N VAL A 69 4.12 12.57 -14.45
CA VAL A 69 3.39 13.29 -15.48
C VAL A 69 2.23 14.04 -14.84
N ALA A 70 2.04 15.31 -15.20
CA ALA A 70 0.89 16.07 -14.73
C ALA A 70 -0.42 15.41 -15.18
N LYS A 71 -1.35 15.28 -14.25
CA LYS A 71 -2.68 14.77 -14.53
C LYS A 71 -3.42 15.70 -15.49
N ASN A 72 -4.12 15.12 -16.44
CA ASN A 72 -4.93 15.85 -17.40
C ASN A 72 -6.34 15.24 -17.40
N ASP A 73 -7.25 15.84 -16.66
CA ASP A 73 -8.61 15.30 -16.50
C ASP A 73 -9.42 15.29 -17.81
N ALA A 74 -9.10 16.18 -18.77
CA ALA A 74 -9.73 16.17 -20.08
C ALA A 74 -9.22 15.03 -20.98
N ARG A 75 -8.01 14.51 -20.74
CA ARG A 75 -7.37 13.45 -21.53
C ARG A 75 -6.53 12.52 -20.62
N PRO A 76 -7.16 11.80 -19.71
CA PRO A 76 -6.44 10.96 -18.75
C PRO A 76 -5.63 9.83 -19.42
N ASP A 77 -6.13 9.26 -20.51
CA ASP A 77 -5.46 8.25 -21.33
C ASP A 77 -4.12 8.75 -21.89
N LYS A 78 -4.02 10.04 -22.24
CA LYS A 78 -2.77 10.65 -22.70
C LYS A 78 -1.73 10.71 -21.59
N ALA A 79 -2.11 11.09 -20.39
CA ALA A 79 -1.19 11.12 -19.24
C ALA A 79 -0.64 9.73 -18.91
N PHE A 80 -1.49 8.69 -18.93
CA PHE A 80 -1.05 7.31 -18.76
C PHE A 80 -0.11 6.84 -19.88
N ALA A 81 -0.38 7.21 -21.14
CA ALA A 81 0.49 6.87 -22.26
C ALA A 81 1.85 7.57 -22.17
N GLU A 82 1.86 8.82 -21.72
CA GLU A 82 3.09 9.60 -21.53
C GLU A 82 3.93 8.99 -20.39
N LEU A 83 3.33 8.65 -19.25
CA LEU A 83 4.02 7.97 -18.16
C LEU A 83 4.57 6.61 -18.63
N ALA A 84 3.78 5.84 -19.37
CA ALA A 84 4.22 4.56 -19.95
C ALA A 84 5.44 4.73 -20.85
N ALA A 85 5.50 5.81 -21.64
CA ALA A 85 6.63 6.13 -22.50
C ALA A 85 7.88 6.55 -21.69
N GLN A 86 7.70 7.29 -20.58
CA GLN A 86 8.78 7.66 -19.67
C GLN A 86 9.39 6.43 -19.00
N ILE A 87 8.56 5.54 -18.45
CA ILE A 87 9.00 4.30 -17.77
C ILE A 87 9.60 3.33 -18.79
N ASN A 88 8.95 3.12 -19.94
CA ASN A 88 9.40 2.31 -21.09
C ASN A 88 10.16 1.02 -20.74
N VAL A 89 9.70 0.27 -19.73
CA VAL A 89 10.25 -1.03 -19.37
C VAL A 89 9.36 -2.12 -19.95
N ARG A 90 9.94 -2.97 -20.83
CA ARG A 90 9.19 -4.04 -21.50
C ARG A 90 8.95 -5.23 -20.56
N ASN A 91 7.85 -5.95 -20.79
CA ASN A 91 7.49 -7.18 -20.08
C ASN A 91 7.36 -7.01 -18.54
N THR A 92 6.93 -5.84 -18.09
CA THR A 92 6.56 -5.61 -16.68
C THR A 92 5.05 -5.76 -16.51
N ARG A 93 4.64 -6.22 -15.33
CA ARG A 93 3.25 -6.16 -14.88
C ARG A 93 3.05 -4.87 -14.10
N TRP A 94 1.93 -4.22 -14.33
CA TRP A 94 1.62 -2.95 -13.68
C TRP A 94 0.67 -3.14 -12.50
N VAL A 95 0.96 -2.45 -11.43
CA VAL A 95 0.09 -2.26 -10.28
C VAL A 95 -0.37 -0.82 -10.26
N LEU A 96 -1.64 -0.59 -10.03
CA LEU A 96 -2.20 0.75 -9.94
C LEU A 96 -2.60 1.04 -8.49
N LEU A 97 -2.17 2.19 -7.98
CA LEU A 97 -2.69 2.81 -6.76
C LEU A 97 -3.69 3.90 -7.18
N PRO A 98 -4.98 3.76 -6.83
CA PRO A 98 -6.00 4.76 -7.11
C PRO A 98 -5.81 5.99 -6.23
N LEU A 99 -6.51 7.08 -6.53
CA LEU A 99 -6.67 8.18 -5.58
C LEU A 99 -7.14 7.65 -4.23
N ARG A 100 -6.57 8.18 -3.15
CA ARG A 100 -6.90 7.74 -1.78
C ARG A 100 -8.38 7.91 -1.45
N GLU A 101 -9.02 8.90 -2.04
CA GLU A 101 -10.44 9.23 -1.88
C GLU A 101 -11.38 8.31 -2.67
N ASP A 102 -10.87 7.55 -3.66
CA ASP A 102 -11.67 6.66 -4.50
C ASP A 102 -11.96 5.31 -3.87
N TYR A 103 -11.40 5.03 -2.70
CA TYR A 103 -11.69 3.83 -1.95
C TYR A 103 -11.79 4.12 -0.45
N ARG A 104 -12.48 3.23 0.25
CA ARG A 104 -12.60 3.26 1.71
C ARG A 104 -12.09 1.96 2.28
N VAL A 105 -11.28 2.05 3.34
CA VAL A 105 -10.86 0.92 4.16
C VAL A 105 -11.65 0.93 5.45
N SER A 106 -12.16 -0.22 5.84
CA SER A 106 -12.89 -0.43 7.09
C SER A 106 -12.42 -1.72 7.75
N VAL A 107 -12.49 -1.80 9.07
CA VAL A 107 -12.27 -3.03 9.82
C VAL A 107 -13.63 -3.51 10.32
N MET A 108 -13.90 -4.80 10.16
CA MET A 108 -15.13 -5.43 10.65
C MET A 108 -14.88 -6.88 11.09
N PRO A 109 -15.68 -7.41 12.01
CA PRO A 109 -15.62 -8.81 12.37
C PRO A 109 -15.89 -9.73 11.17
N GLU A 110 -15.13 -10.83 11.05
CA GLU A 110 -15.42 -11.88 10.05
C GLU A 110 -16.83 -12.45 10.31
N PRO A 111 -17.74 -12.45 9.33
CA PRO A 111 -19.05 -13.04 9.51
C PRO A 111 -18.97 -14.52 9.86
N ALA A 112 -19.81 -14.97 10.78
CA ALA A 112 -19.90 -16.38 11.18
C ALA A 112 -20.68 -17.21 10.16
N VAL A 113 -20.17 -17.27 8.91
CA VAL A 113 -20.74 -18.01 7.78
C VAL A 113 -19.68 -18.87 7.11
N PRO A 114 -20.05 -19.86 6.28
CA PRO A 114 -19.07 -20.61 5.50
C PRO A 114 -18.20 -19.67 4.64
N SER A 115 -16.94 -20.04 4.43
CA SER A 115 -15.95 -19.20 3.72
C SER A 115 -16.40 -18.76 2.32
N ALA A 116 -17.23 -19.56 1.64
CA ALA A 116 -17.81 -19.20 0.35
C ALA A 116 -18.84 -18.05 0.43
N GLU A 117 -19.41 -17.80 1.60
CA GLU A 117 -20.46 -16.81 1.84
C GLU A 117 -19.92 -15.53 2.48
N ILE A 118 -18.68 -15.54 3.02
CA ILE A 118 -18.08 -14.39 3.71
C ILE A 118 -18.23 -13.12 2.90
N ALA A 119 -17.89 -13.15 1.66
CA ALA A 119 -17.90 -11.99 0.84
C ALA A 119 -19.30 -11.43 0.55
N GLN A 120 -20.31 -12.28 0.44
CA GLN A 120 -21.67 -11.82 0.32
C GLN A 120 -22.15 -11.21 1.64
N SER A 121 -21.81 -11.82 2.76
CA SER A 121 -22.13 -11.32 4.09
C SER A 121 -21.44 -9.97 4.38
N VAL A 122 -20.15 -9.85 4.06
CA VAL A 122 -19.39 -8.58 4.11
C VAL A 122 -20.10 -7.50 3.28
N ARG A 123 -20.54 -7.84 2.07
CA ARG A 123 -21.25 -6.91 1.19
C ARG A 123 -22.53 -6.37 1.86
N TRP A 124 -23.34 -7.24 2.47
CA TRP A 124 -24.56 -6.83 3.17
C TRP A 124 -24.27 -5.93 4.39
N GLN A 125 -23.26 -6.27 5.18
CA GLN A 125 -22.89 -5.48 6.36
C GLN A 125 -22.32 -4.11 5.99
N LEU A 126 -21.64 -4.01 4.85
CA LEU A 126 -21.03 -2.77 4.39
C LEU A 126 -22.05 -1.80 3.75
N ALA A 127 -23.16 -2.32 3.20
CA ALA A 127 -24.15 -1.54 2.45
C ALA A 127 -24.61 -0.24 3.16
N PRO A 128 -24.96 -0.24 4.47
CA PRO A 128 -25.41 0.97 5.14
C PRO A 128 -24.31 2.01 5.40
N THR A 129 -23.02 1.65 5.21
CA THR A 129 -21.89 2.56 5.45
C THR A 129 -21.38 3.27 4.20
N LEU A 130 -21.85 2.84 3.02
CA LEU A 130 -21.47 3.42 1.75
C LEU A 130 -22.38 4.61 1.40
N ASP A 131 -21.79 5.59 0.72
CA ASP A 131 -22.48 6.76 0.16
C ASP A 131 -22.98 6.54 -1.28
N PHE A 132 -22.98 5.26 -1.74
CA PHE A 132 -23.46 4.82 -3.05
C PHE A 132 -24.08 3.43 -2.96
N ALA A 133 -24.83 3.06 -4.00
CA ALA A 133 -25.51 1.77 -4.02
C ALA A 133 -24.53 0.60 -3.95
N ILE A 134 -24.85 -0.40 -3.13
CA ILE A 134 -23.99 -1.57 -2.92
C ILE A 134 -23.77 -2.34 -4.24
N ASP A 135 -24.67 -2.28 -5.17
CA ASP A 135 -24.55 -2.92 -6.48
C ASP A 135 -23.50 -2.25 -7.38
N ASP A 136 -23.20 -1.00 -7.10
CA ASP A 136 -22.12 -0.24 -7.76
C ASP A 136 -20.78 -0.39 -7.05
N ALA A 137 -20.69 -1.17 -5.97
CA ALA A 137 -19.46 -1.39 -5.22
C ALA A 137 -18.61 -2.53 -5.80
N VAL A 138 -17.31 -2.29 -5.87
CA VAL A 138 -16.28 -3.34 -5.87
C VAL A 138 -15.76 -3.48 -4.44
N ILE A 139 -15.79 -4.70 -3.92
CA ILE A 139 -15.38 -4.99 -2.54
C ILE A 139 -14.29 -6.04 -2.57
N ALA A 140 -13.25 -5.80 -1.77
CA ALA A 140 -12.20 -6.76 -1.45
C ALA A 140 -12.09 -6.88 0.06
N HIS A 141 -11.62 -8.02 0.54
CA HIS A 141 -11.32 -8.19 1.96
C HIS A 141 -10.03 -9.00 2.17
N MET A 142 -9.38 -8.76 3.29
CA MET A 142 -8.24 -9.53 3.76
C MET A 142 -8.35 -9.71 5.27
N ALA A 143 -7.99 -10.92 5.75
CA ALA A 143 -8.03 -11.21 7.18
C ALA A 143 -6.90 -10.47 7.91
N ILE A 144 -7.19 -9.95 9.10
CA ILE A 144 -6.18 -9.51 10.06
C ILE A 144 -5.80 -10.78 10.84
N PRO A 145 -4.55 -11.27 10.74
CA PRO A 145 -4.20 -12.55 11.37
C PRO A 145 -4.23 -12.46 12.89
N THR A 146 -4.62 -13.54 13.55
CA THR A 146 -4.57 -13.70 15.01
C THR A 146 -3.51 -14.74 15.38
N ALA A 147 -2.92 -14.64 16.58
CA ALA A 147 -1.91 -15.59 17.07
C ALA A 147 -2.46 -17.03 17.15
N THR A 148 -3.67 -17.13 17.66
CA THR A 148 -4.44 -18.37 17.76
C THR A 148 -5.89 -18.07 17.40
N ARG A 149 -6.44 -18.85 16.48
CA ARG A 149 -7.87 -18.76 16.19
C ARG A 149 -8.64 -19.33 17.38
N GLN A 150 -9.16 -18.44 18.21
CA GLN A 150 -10.06 -18.85 19.29
C GLN A 150 -11.48 -19.02 18.71
N PRO A 151 -12.19 -20.10 19.03
CA PRO A 151 -13.53 -20.34 18.49
C PRO A 151 -14.53 -19.22 18.79
N ASP A 152 -14.34 -18.53 19.90
CA ASP A 152 -15.28 -17.51 20.41
C ASP A 152 -14.87 -16.06 20.10
N GLN A 153 -13.71 -15.84 19.47
CA GLN A 153 -13.30 -14.51 18.99
C GLN A 153 -13.38 -14.45 17.47
N PRO A 154 -14.28 -13.63 16.91
CA PRO A 154 -14.34 -13.44 15.46
C PRO A 154 -13.03 -12.80 14.98
N GLN A 155 -12.46 -13.36 13.92
CA GLN A 155 -11.34 -12.77 13.22
C GLN A 155 -11.79 -11.43 12.63
N GLU A 156 -10.94 -10.41 12.65
CA GLU A 156 -11.23 -9.15 11.97
C GLU A 156 -10.79 -9.19 10.51
N LEU A 157 -11.49 -8.45 9.68
CA LEU A 157 -11.20 -8.27 8.27
C LEU A 157 -10.95 -6.80 7.98
N TYR A 158 -9.91 -6.50 7.22
CA TYR A 158 -9.89 -5.29 6.41
C TYR A 158 -10.82 -5.48 5.24
N VAL A 159 -11.75 -4.55 5.06
CA VAL A 159 -12.66 -4.50 3.93
C VAL A 159 -12.43 -3.22 3.15
N ILE A 160 -12.18 -3.38 1.87
CA ILE A 160 -11.90 -2.28 0.95
C ILE A 160 -13.09 -2.17 0.00
N ALA A 161 -13.70 -1.00 -0.07
CA ALA A 161 -14.78 -0.70 -1.00
C ALA A 161 -14.44 0.48 -1.90
N ALA A 162 -14.80 0.37 -3.17
CA ALA A 162 -14.63 1.41 -4.17
C ALA A 162 -15.79 1.41 -5.16
N ARG A 163 -16.03 2.53 -5.86
CA ARG A 163 -17.01 2.57 -6.94
C ARG A 163 -16.51 1.74 -8.13
N ALA A 164 -17.33 0.81 -8.58
CA ALA A 164 -16.97 -0.09 -9.68
C ALA A 164 -16.72 0.67 -11.00
N GLU A 165 -17.41 1.77 -11.22
CA GLU A 165 -17.24 2.63 -12.38
C GLU A 165 -15.84 3.27 -12.39
N THR A 166 -15.41 3.86 -11.26
CA THR A 166 -14.08 4.46 -11.11
C THR A 166 -12.97 3.44 -11.34
N MET A 167 -13.07 2.25 -10.75
CA MET A 167 -12.08 1.19 -10.92
C MET A 167 -12.04 0.68 -12.36
N ARG A 168 -13.20 0.59 -13.04
CA ARG A 168 -13.28 0.25 -14.45
C ARG A 168 -12.65 1.32 -15.34
N ALA A 169 -12.88 2.60 -15.04
CA ALA A 169 -12.29 3.72 -15.78
C ALA A 169 -10.75 3.66 -15.71
N TYR A 170 -10.17 3.47 -14.53
CA TYR A 170 -8.73 3.31 -14.36
C TYR A 170 -8.18 2.11 -15.14
N ALA A 171 -8.86 0.97 -15.08
CA ALA A 171 -8.44 -0.20 -15.85
C ALA A 171 -8.51 0.03 -17.38
N GLN A 172 -9.48 0.81 -17.86
CA GLN A 172 -9.60 1.18 -19.26
C GLN A 172 -8.47 2.14 -19.70
N GLN A 173 -8.13 3.13 -18.87
CA GLN A 173 -7.01 4.06 -19.11
C GLN A 173 -5.68 3.30 -19.18
N CYS A 174 -5.42 2.40 -18.26
CA CYS A 174 -4.25 1.52 -18.31
C CYS A 174 -4.22 0.70 -19.60
N ARG A 175 -5.36 0.12 -20.01
CA ARG A 175 -5.47 -0.66 -21.25
C ARG A 175 -5.21 0.19 -22.49
N ALA A 176 -5.76 1.41 -22.54
CA ALA A 176 -5.55 2.35 -23.65
C ALA A 176 -4.06 2.72 -23.77
N ALA A 177 -3.37 2.90 -22.64
CA ALA A 177 -1.92 3.13 -22.58
C ALA A 177 -1.08 1.85 -22.77
N ARG A 178 -1.70 0.70 -23.07
CA ARG A 178 -1.05 -0.62 -23.24
C ARG A 178 -0.29 -1.12 -22.01
N LEU A 179 -0.66 -0.66 -20.81
CA LEU A 179 -0.15 -1.17 -19.55
C LEU A 179 -0.82 -2.50 -19.22
N GLN A 180 -0.03 -3.53 -18.96
CA GLN A 180 -0.54 -4.85 -18.54
C GLN A 180 -0.89 -4.82 -17.06
N LEU A 181 -2.05 -4.25 -16.73
CA LEU A 181 -2.52 -4.13 -15.34
C LEU A 181 -2.71 -5.52 -14.73
N ALA A 182 -1.98 -5.79 -13.65
CA ALA A 182 -2.04 -7.05 -12.90
C ALA A 182 -2.90 -6.91 -11.64
N ALA A 183 -2.91 -5.73 -11.02
CA ALA A 183 -3.68 -5.46 -9.81
C ALA A 183 -3.98 -3.96 -9.66
N ILE A 184 -5.05 -3.66 -8.95
CA ILE A 184 -5.27 -2.39 -8.28
C ILE A 184 -4.99 -2.66 -6.80
N ASP A 185 -4.10 -1.89 -6.21
CA ASP A 185 -3.67 -2.02 -4.81
C ASP A 185 -4.10 -0.79 -4.02
N ILE A 186 -3.79 -0.74 -2.73
CA ILE A 186 -4.10 0.37 -1.83
C ILE A 186 -2.83 0.85 -1.14
N HIS A 187 -2.82 2.09 -0.67
CA HIS A 187 -1.64 2.71 -0.05
C HIS A 187 -1.22 1.98 1.24
N GLU A 188 -2.16 1.44 1.99
CA GLU A 188 -1.94 0.67 3.21
C GLU A 188 -1.09 -0.57 2.97
N THR A 189 -1.42 -1.33 1.94
CA THR A 189 -0.67 -2.52 1.56
C THR A 189 0.65 -2.17 0.87
N ALA A 190 0.71 -1.07 0.13
CA ALA A 190 1.96 -0.56 -0.43
C ALA A 190 2.96 -0.18 0.68
N GLN A 191 2.50 0.54 1.73
CA GLN A 191 3.34 0.87 2.87
C GLN A 191 3.80 -0.37 3.65
N ARG A 192 2.90 -1.34 3.87
CA ARG A 192 3.25 -2.65 4.45
C ARG A 192 4.37 -3.34 3.65
N ASN A 193 4.30 -3.32 2.33
CA ASN A 193 5.32 -3.96 1.49
C ASN A 193 6.70 -3.32 1.68
N ILE A 194 6.77 -1.99 1.79
CA ILE A 194 8.03 -1.29 2.12
C ILE A 194 8.53 -1.72 3.50
N ALA A 195 7.66 -1.69 4.52
CA ALA A 195 8.01 -2.08 5.87
C ALA A 195 8.55 -3.53 5.95
N THR A 196 7.95 -4.44 5.19
CA THR A 196 8.38 -5.85 5.12
C THR A 196 9.79 -6.03 4.55
N LEU A 197 10.23 -5.16 3.64
CA LEU A 197 11.61 -5.20 3.13
C LEU A 197 12.66 -4.79 4.18
N ALA A 198 12.25 -4.04 5.20
CA ALA A 198 13.16 -3.43 6.17
C ALA A 198 13.50 -4.34 7.35
N VAL A 199 12.80 -5.45 7.54
CA VAL A 199 12.95 -6.31 8.73
C VAL A 199 12.96 -7.79 8.40
N ALA A 200 13.56 -8.58 9.31
CA ALA A 200 13.43 -10.03 9.27
C ALA A 200 11.96 -10.46 9.54
N PRO A 201 11.51 -11.58 8.97
CA PRO A 201 10.12 -12.03 9.11
C PRO A 201 9.62 -12.21 10.54
N ALA A 202 10.53 -12.42 11.51
CA ALA A 202 10.18 -12.61 12.92
C ALA A 202 9.88 -11.30 13.66
N GLN A 203 10.29 -10.15 13.09
CA GLN A 203 10.20 -8.84 13.74
C GLN A 203 8.95 -8.10 13.30
N GLY A 204 8.24 -7.51 14.28
CA GLY A 204 7.16 -6.56 14.05
C GLY A 204 7.73 -5.17 13.77
N ILE A 205 7.12 -4.45 12.86
CA ILE A 205 7.56 -3.13 12.43
C ILE A 205 6.40 -2.16 12.30
N GLY A 206 6.60 -0.96 12.81
CA GLY A 206 5.76 0.20 12.52
C GLY A 206 6.38 1.05 11.42
N MET A 207 5.55 1.70 10.65
CA MET A 207 5.99 2.70 9.67
C MET A 207 5.09 3.93 9.74
N VAL A 208 5.73 5.11 9.82
CA VAL A 208 5.09 6.42 9.79
C VAL A 208 5.60 7.15 8.55
N SER A 209 4.73 7.41 7.58
CA SER A 209 5.10 8.16 6.38
C SER A 209 4.37 9.49 6.32
N PHE A 210 5.12 10.56 6.07
CA PHE A 210 4.62 11.91 5.90
C PHE A 210 4.45 12.18 4.41
N GLY A 211 3.26 11.89 3.90
CA GLY A 211 2.91 12.13 2.50
C GLY A 211 2.49 13.58 2.24
N ARG A 212 2.23 13.89 0.96
CA ARG A 212 1.80 15.24 0.56
C ARG A 212 0.47 15.65 1.17
N GLU A 213 -0.45 14.72 1.40
CA GLU A 213 -1.83 14.98 1.83
C GLU A 213 -2.14 14.43 3.21
N HIS A 214 -1.47 13.36 3.62
CA HIS A 214 -1.72 12.71 4.91
C HIS A 214 -0.44 12.16 5.52
N VAL A 215 -0.49 11.90 6.83
CA VAL A 215 0.45 11.03 7.52
C VAL A 215 -0.21 9.67 7.68
N GLN A 216 0.49 8.61 7.27
CA GLN A 216 0.01 7.24 7.41
C GLN A 216 0.85 6.47 8.42
N ILE A 217 0.19 5.74 9.32
CA ILE A 217 0.81 4.86 10.30
C ILE A 217 0.35 3.44 10.00
N THR A 218 1.29 2.51 9.84
CA THR A 218 0.98 1.08 9.69
C THR A 218 1.82 0.25 10.63
N PHE A 219 1.26 -0.86 11.14
CA PHE A 219 2.02 -1.90 11.83
C PHE A 219 1.89 -3.21 11.07
N SER A 220 3.03 -3.85 10.87
CA SER A 220 3.15 -5.07 10.07
C SER A 220 4.00 -6.10 10.78
N TRP A 221 3.66 -7.36 10.61
CA TRP A 221 4.41 -8.50 11.09
C TRP A 221 4.23 -9.69 10.16
N GLN A 222 5.31 -10.41 9.87
CA GLN A 222 5.29 -11.57 8.95
C GLN A 222 4.68 -11.27 7.58
N GLY A 223 4.86 -10.03 7.10
CA GLY A 223 4.33 -9.61 5.80
C GLY A 223 2.83 -9.27 5.79
N GLU A 224 2.16 -9.31 6.94
CA GLU A 224 0.74 -8.99 7.08
C GLU A 224 0.53 -7.62 7.72
N LEU A 225 -0.56 -6.96 7.38
CA LEU A 225 -0.97 -5.66 7.95
C LEU A 225 -1.89 -5.90 9.15
N TYR A 226 -1.53 -5.32 10.29
CA TYR A 226 -2.28 -5.47 11.54
C TYR A 226 -3.00 -4.21 11.96
N LEU A 227 -2.40 -3.06 11.73
CA LEU A 227 -3.01 -1.78 12.03
C LEU A 227 -2.68 -0.78 10.92
N ASP A 228 -3.67 0.00 10.53
CA ASP A 228 -3.53 1.16 9.67
C ASP A 228 -4.25 2.35 10.29
N ARG A 229 -3.62 3.52 10.24
CA ARG A 229 -4.21 4.77 10.66
C ARG A 229 -3.78 5.90 9.74
N LEU A 230 -4.76 6.62 9.24
CA LEU A 230 -4.57 7.79 8.42
C LEU A 230 -4.82 9.05 9.25
N ILE A 231 -3.91 10.01 9.16
CA ILE A 231 -4.03 11.33 9.80
C ILE A 231 -4.11 12.38 8.69
N ALA A 232 -5.16 13.17 8.70
CA ALA A 232 -5.40 14.23 7.70
C ALA A 232 -4.49 15.45 7.93
N GLU A 233 -3.19 15.25 7.87
CA GLU A 233 -2.15 16.27 7.97
C GLU A 233 -1.15 16.07 6.83
N SER A 234 -0.78 17.13 6.14
CA SER A 234 0.11 17.09 4.99
C SER A 234 1.52 17.61 5.32
N LEU A 235 2.52 17.21 4.52
CA LEU A 235 3.86 17.80 4.59
C LEU A 235 3.82 19.34 4.47
N ALA A 236 2.93 19.89 3.65
CA ALA A 236 2.75 21.33 3.53
C ALA A 236 2.31 21.99 4.85
N SER A 237 1.53 21.28 5.67
CA SER A 237 1.11 21.75 7.00
C SER A 237 2.28 21.89 7.96
N PHE A 238 3.32 21.04 7.83
CA PHE A 238 4.55 21.12 8.64
C PHE A 238 5.51 22.22 8.20
N ASN A 239 5.44 22.64 6.95
CA ASN A 239 6.27 23.71 6.40
C ASN A 239 5.69 25.11 6.64
N GLY A 240 4.59 25.20 7.37
CA GLY A 240 3.91 26.43 7.76
C GLY A 240 4.58 27.18 8.91
N GLN A 241 3.78 27.98 9.63
CA GLN A 241 4.25 28.72 10.80
C GLN A 241 4.76 27.74 11.89
N PRO A 242 5.86 28.09 12.62
CA PRO A 242 6.47 27.20 13.62
C PRO A 242 5.49 26.69 14.66
N GLU A 243 4.63 27.55 15.20
CA GLU A 243 3.63 27.19 16.23
C GLU A 243 2.63 26.14 15.71
N ARG A 244 2.23 26.25 14.44
CA ARG A 244 1.35 25.26 13.81
C ARG A 244 2.06 23.96 13.59
N ARG A 245 3.35 23.98 13.22
CA ARG A 245 4.18 22.80 13.07
C ARG A 245 4.27 22.01 14.38
N ASP A 246 4.51 22.70 15.51
CA ASP A 246 4.63 22.06 16.81
C ASP A 246 3.32 21.38 17.25
N VAL A 247 2.17 22.03 17.01
CA VAL A 247 0.84 21.44 17.28
C VAL A 247 0.60 20.19 16.44
N ILE A 248 0.94 20.23 15.14
CA ILE A 248 0.76 19.09 14.26
C ILE A 248 1.71 17.95 14.65
N THR A 249 2.97 18.27 14.95
CA THR A 249 3.97 17.30 15.42
C THR A 249 3.47 16.60 16.68
N ALA A 250 3.02 17.34 17.69
CA ALA A 250 2.47 16.77 18.92
C ALA A 250 1.25 15.87 18.66
N ARG A 251 0.37 16.25 17.72
CA ARG A 251 -0.77 15.43 17.31
C ARG A 251 -0.33 14.12 16.69
N VAL A 252 0.64 14.14 15.76
CA VAL A 252 1.14 12.92 15.11
C VAL A 252 1.83 12.03 16.13
N LEU A 253 2.68 12.58 17.00
CA LEU A 253 3.33 11.82 18.09
C LEU A 253 2.30 11.10 18.96
N LEU A 254 1.25 11.81 19.40
CA LEU A 254 0.17 11.23 20.18
C LEU A 254 -0.57 10.12 19.44
N GLN A 255 -0.79 10.27 18.13
CA GLN A 255 -1.43 9.24 17.32
C GLN A 255 -0.54 8.00 17.14
N VAL A 256 0.77 8.17 17.01
CA VAL A 256 1.72 7.05 16.99
C VAL A 256 1.68 6.29 18.33
N GLN A 257 1.78 7.00 19.46
CA GLN A 257 1.68 6.39 20.81
C GLN A 257 0.38 5.60 20.97
N ARG A 258 -0.77 6.23 20.69
CA ARG A 258 -2.09 5.56 20.78
C ARG A 258 -2.21 4.34 19.87
N SER A 259 -1.53 4.36 18.72
CA SER A 259 -1.53 3.21 17.80
C SER A 259 -0.68 2.07 18.32
N ILE A 260 0.44 2.37 18.98
CA ILE A 260 1.29 1.38 19.66
C ILE A 260 0.52 0.76 20.84
N ASP A 261 -0.13 1.58 21.65
CA ASP A 261 -0.92 1.11 22.80
C ASP A 261 -2.07 0.20 22.35
N ALA A 262 -2.82 0.62 21.32
CA ALA A 262 -3.89 -0.19 20.72
C ALA A 262 -3.37 -1.52 20.16
N LEU A 263 -2.20 -1.52 19.50
CA LEU A 263 -1.57 -2.76 19.01
C LEU A 263 -1.18 -3.68 20.17
N ARG A 264 -0.57 -3.16 21.23
CA ARG A 264 -0.16 -3.93 22.40
C ARG A 264 -1.36 -4.52 23.15
N GLU A 265 -2.47 -3.79 23.21
CA GLU A 265 -3.70 -4.24 23.85
C GLU A 265 -4.41 -5.33 23.05
N SER A 266 -4.59 -5.11 21.74
CA SER A 266 -5.35 -6.03 20.88
C SER A 266 -4.52 -7.18 20.32
N MET A 267 -3.21 -7.00 20.15
CA MET A 267 -2.30 -7.95 19.50
C MET A 267 -0.95 -8.07 20.25
N PRO A 268 -0.96 -8.47 21.54
CA PRO A 268 0.24 -8.53 22.40
C PRO A 268 1.29 -9.55 21.91
N PHE A 269 0.92 -10.40 20.97
CA PHE A 269 1.82 -11.41 20.37
C PHE A 269 2.74 -10.84 19.30
N ILE A 270 2.54 -9.58 18.85
CA ILE A 270 3.38 -8.95 17.85
C ILE A 270 4.63 -8.35 18.52
N PRO A 271 5.84 -8.82 18.20
CA PRO A 271 7.07 -8.27 18.76
C PRO A 271 7.43 -6.97 18.02
N LEU A 272 6.75 -5.86 18.37
CA LEU A 272 7.06 -4.56 17.79
C LEU A 272 8.39 -4.05 18.33
N GLU A 273 9.41 -4.00 17.48
CA GLU A 273 10.77 -3.62 17.86
C GLU A 273 11.17 -2.25 17.30
N ARG A 274 10.64 -1.89 16.13
CA ARG A 274 11.12 -0.73 15.37
C ARG A 274 9.99 0.06 14.74
N ILE A 275 10.20 1.38 14.68
CA ILE A 275 9.38 2.32 13.92
C ILE A 275 10.25 2.98 12.85
N LEU A 276 9.90 2.80 11.57
CA LEU A 276 10.49 3.54 10.46
C LEU A 276 9.72 4.81 10.21
N VAL A 277 10.44 5.89 9.97
CA VAL A 277 9.85 7.21 9.72
C VAL A 277 10.32 7.73 8.37
N ALA A 278 9.38 8.02 7.47
CA ALA A 278 9.67 8.53 6.12
C ALA A 278 9.09 9.94 5.94
N GLY A 279 9.89 10.85 5.36
CA GLY A 279 9.46 12.19 4.99
C GLY A 279 9.15 13.14 6.16
N ALA A 280 9.51 12.77 7.38
CA ALA A 280 9.23 13.58 8.56
C ALA A 280 10.13 14.83 8.66
N PRO A 281 9.70 15.86 9.41
CA PRO A 281 10.58 16.95 9.85
C PRO A 281 11.82 16.42 10.57
N ALA A 282 12.93 17.17 10.48
CA ALA A 282 14.26 16.72 10.93
C ALA A 282 14.32 16.29 12.41
N ASP A 283 13.56 16.89 13.28
CA ASP A 283 13.53 16.65 14.73
C ASP A 283 12.47 15.63 15.17
N PHE A 284 11.58 15.21 14.27
CA PHE A 284 10.48 14.31 14.59
C PHE A 284 10.96 12.94 15.12
N CYS A 285 11.96 12.33 14.49
CA CYS A 285 12.50 11.05 14.96
C CYS A 285 13.06 11.16 16.40
N ALA A 286 13.75 12.25 16.71
CA ALA A 286 14.30 12.47 18.04
C ALA A 286 13.19 12.64 19.08
N GLN A 287 12.14 13.40 18.77
CA GLN A 287 10.98 13.58 19.65
C GLN A 287 10.21 12.26 19.84
N LEU A 288 10.02 11.49 18.78
CA LEU A 288 9.34 10.19 18.86
C LEU A 288 10.14 9.23 19.74
N SER A 289 11.48 9.16 19.59
CA SER A 289 12.35 8.29 20.38
C SER A 289 12.33 8.61 21.89
N GLN A 290 11.98 9.85 22.26
CA GLN A 290 11.82 10.23 23.67
C GLN A 290 10.48 9.80 24.27
N SER A 291 9.52 9.46 23.41
CA SER A 291 8.13 9.19 23.82
C SER A 291 7.69 7.75 23.72
N ILE A 292 8.51 6.88 23.09
CA ILE A 292 8.23 5.44 22.93
C ILE A 292 9.48 4.61 23.25
N THR A 293 9.29 3.30 23.43
CA THR A 293 10.37 2.36 23.78
C THR A 293 10.97 1.64 22.57
N GLU A 294 10.26 1.64 21.46
CA GLU A 294 10.69 1.05 20.19
C GLU A 294 11.82 1.85 19.56
N GLU A 295 12.69 1.17 18.83
CA GLU A 295 13.74 1.83 18.07
C GLU A 295 13.15 2.68 16.95
N VAL A 296 13.44 3.99 16.93
CA VAL A 296 12.99 4.91 15.87
C VAL A 296 14.12 5.14 14.88
N GLN A 297 13.87 4.88 13.61
CA GLN A 297 14.84 5.07 12.54
C GLN A 297 14.24 5.86 11.37
N PRO A 298 14.97 6.81 10.78
CA PRO A 298 14.57 7.40 9.50
C PRO A 298 14.68 6.34 8.39
N LEU A 299 13.67 6.28 7.53
CA LEU A 299 13.69 5.43 6.36
C LEU A 299 14.73 5.95 5.36
N LYS A 300 15.61 5.06 4.91
CA LYS A 300 16.59 5.31 3.84
C LYS A 300 16.30 4.33 2.71
N LEU A 301 15.87 4.82 1.55
CA LEU A 301 15.50 3.96 0.41
C LEU A 301 16.66 3.11 -0.09
N GLU A 302 17.89 3.62 -0.03
CA GLU A 302 19.11 2.90 -0.44
C GLU A 302 19.40 1.66 0.40
N THR A 303 18.78 1.52 1.58
CA THR A 303 18.87 0.29 2.38
C THR A 303 17.88 -0.79 1.93
N LEU A 304 16.88 -0.43 1.16
CA LEU A 304 15.80 -1.30 0.69
C LEU A 304 15.86 -1.57 -0.82
N PHE A 305 16.47 -0.67 -1.58
CA PHE A 305 16.53 -0.73 -3.05
C PHE A 305 17.92 -0.42 -3.58
N ASP A 306 18.29 -1.08 -4.67
CA ASP A 306 19.43 -0.65 -5.50
C ASP A 306 18.98 0.55 -6.35
N LEU A 307 19.47 1.74 -5.98
CA LEU A 307 19.14 3.02 -6.63
C LEU A 307 20.17 3.43 -7.68
N SER A 308 21.10 2.55 -8.07
CA SER A 308 22.22 2.86 -8.97
C SER A 308 21.80 3.41 -10.34
N LEU A 309 20.58 3.12 -10.81
CA LEU A 309 20.03 3.63 -12.07
C LEU A 309 19.16 4.88 -11.91
N VAL A 310 18.82 5.25 -10.68
CA VAL A 310 17.94 6.39 -10.34
C VAL A 310 18.50 7.12 -9.10
N PRO A 311 19.73 7.67 -9.19
CA PRO A 311 20.39 8.28 -8.05
C PRO A 311 19.65 9.50 -7.47
N GLU A 312 18.72 10.09 -8.22
CA GLU A 312 17.85 11.17 -7.76
C GLU A 312 16.97 10.77 -6.57
N LEU A 313 16.67 9.49 -6.38
CA LEU A 313 15.92 9.00 -5.21
C LEU A 313 16.73 8.99 -3.89
N HIS A 314 18.01 9.39 -3.91
CA HIS A 314 18.74 9.70 -2.68
C HIS A 314 18.28 11.03 -2.05
N ASP A 315 17.60 11.89 -2.81
CA ASP A 315 16.93 13.07 -2.24
C ASP A 315 15.69 12.65 -1.44
N PRO A 316 15.67 12.86 -0.11
CA PRO A 316 14.53 12.47 0.73
C PRO A 316 13.22 13.15 0.34
N ALA A 317 13.27 14.38 -0.20
CA ALA A 317 12.08 15.11 -0.64
C ALA A 317 11.44 14.47 -1.87
N LEU A 318 12.26 13.94 -2.79
CA LEU A 318 11.78 13.19 -3.94
C LEU A 318 11.38 11.76 -3.54
N ALA A 319 12.16 11.13 -2.69
CA ALA A 319 11.97 9.74 -2.26
C ALA A 319 10.55 9.50 -1.69
N ILE A 320 10.03 10.45 -0.92
CA ILE A 320 8.70 10.31 -0.30
C ILE A 320 7.57 10.29 -1.35
N ASP A 321 7.72 10.98 -2.46
CA ASP A 321 6.75 11.00 -3.56
C ASP A 321 6.68 9.66 -4.32
N TYR A 322 7.77 8.89 -4.28
CA TYR A 322 7.85 7.58 -4.93
C TYR A 322 7.63 6.41 -3.97
N LEU A 323 7.53 6.67 -2.67
CA LEU A 323 7.38 5.62 -1.66
C LEU A 323 6.15 4.73 -1.88
N PRO A 324 4.93 5.25 -2.18
CA PRO A 324 3.77 4.40 -2.42
C PRO A 324 3.94 3.51 -3.66
N VAL A 325 4.43 4.05 -4.77
CA VAL A 325 4.62 3.27 -6.00
C VAL A 325 5.74 2.24 -5.89
N LEU A 326 6.80 2.52 -5.12
CA LEU A 326 7.83 1.54 -4.79
C LEU A 326 7.24 0.36 -4.03
N GLY A 327 6.42 0.63 -3.00
CA GLY A 327 5.73 -0.39 -2.23
C GLY A 327 4.74 -1.23 -3.07
N ALA A 328 4.01 -0.58 -3.97
CA ALA A 328 3.13 -1.29 -4.90
C ALA A 328 3.92 -2.17 -5.90
N ALA A 329 5.06 -1.69 -6.38
CA ALA A 329 5.89 -2.41 -7.35
C ALA A 329 6.53 -3.67 -6.76
N VAL A 330 6.84 -3.70 -5.45
CA VAL A 330 7.43 -4.89 -4.80
C VAL A 330 6.41 -5.93 -4.35
N ARG A 331 5.10 -5.66 -4.48
CA ARG A 331 4.00 -6.56 -4.08
C ARG A 331 4.14 -8.02 -4.56
N GLY A 332 4.76 -8.28 -5.65
CA GLY A 332 4.83 -9.62 -6.25
C GLY A 332 6.21 -10.23 -6.22
N MET A 333 7.17 -9.61 -5.55
CA MET A 333 8.56 -10.06 -5.61
C MET A 333 8.82 -11.29 -4.76
N ASP A 334 8.02 -11.54 -3.71
CA ASP A 334 8.14 -12.74 -2.84
C ASP A 334 7.86 -14.06 -3.59
N ASN A 335 7.21 -14.01 -4.75
CA ASN A 335 6.95 -15.19 -5.60
C ASN A 335 8.05 -15.44 -6.65
N ILE A 336 9.15 -14.70 -6.60
CA ILE A 336 10.19 -14.70 -7.63
C ILE A 336 11.57 -15.10 -7.05
N ALA A 337 11.67 -15.25 -5.73
CA ALA A 337 12.88 -15.68 -5.01
C ALA A 337 13.09 -17.20 -5.04
#